data_a2dedab2c46f8ea0bfa77d334452e6ff
#
_entry.id   a2dedab2c46f8ea0bfa77d334452e6ff
#
_cell.length_a   1.000
_cell.length_b   1.000
_cell.length_c   1.000
_cell.angle_alpha   90.00
_cell.angle_beta   90.00
_cell.angle_gamma   90.00
#
_symmetry.space_group_name_H-M   'P 1'
#
loop_
_entity.id
_entity.type
_entity.pdbx_description
1 polymer ?
#
loop_
_entity_poly.entity_id
_entity_poly.type
_entity_poly.pdbx_seq_one_letter_code
_entity_poly.pdbx_strand_id
1 'polypeptide(L)'
;MSKASVSLFSIIRSGKEHQQVLNDLVAVEEPLEIILDHGPLDQRKSVNLAITMRTPGNDLELVTGFLATEQLIDSPEQVASIRHCRNSHNQKIENTVKVQLHPLIKFEPGKSLRHFYINSSCGVCGKTSIDSVIESCNVATLDTSLVVSHQVIRSLPAILREKQLVFDHTGGLHAACIFDNSGNPLWLREDVGRHNAVDKVLGASFSINKWPLNKHVLLVSGRISFELVQKALRAGILFMAAIGAPSSLAVELAKRAGMTLLGFVGAERFNIYHGAERVKGSMESSV
;
A
#
# COMPACT_ATOMS: atom_id res chain seq x y z
N MET A 1 21.95 -9.86 7.96
CA MET A 1 21.50 -9.97 6.56
C MET A 1 19.99 -9.87 6.57
N SER A 2 19.37 -9.19 5.62
CA SER A 2 17.90 -9.22 5.49
C SER A 2 17.46 -10.61 5.05
N LYS A 3 16.28 -11.05 5.51
CA LYS A 3 15.69 -12.34 5.11
C LYS A 3 15.43 -12.34 3.60
N ALA A 4 15.62 -13.49 2.95
CA ALA A 4 15.39 -13.62 1.52
C ALA A 4 13.89 -13.46 1.20
N SER A 5 13.58 -12.78 0.11
CA SER A 5 12.20 -12.62 -0.42
C SER A 5 11.77 -13.77 -1.33
N VAL A 6 12.70 -14.67 -1.66
CA VAL A 6 12.46 -15.86 -2.51
C VAL A 6 13.03 -17.11 -1.85
N SER A 7 12.41 -18.26 -2.14
CA SER A 7 12.85 -19.58 -1.70
C SER A 7 12.81 -20.57 -2.86
N LEU A 8 13.73 -21.53 -2.87
CA LEU A 8 13.84 -22.54 -3.91
C LEU A 8 13.03 -23.78 -3.51
N PHE A 9 12.17 -24.25 -4.39
CA PHE A 9 11.36 -25.45 -4.22
C PHE A 9 11.58 -26.43 -5.38
N SER A 10 11.69 -27.71 -5.07
CA SER A 10 11.62 -28.77 -6.08
C SER A 10 10.16 -28.99 -6.46
N ILE A 11 9.84 -28.85 -7.75
CA ILE A 11 8.48 -28.97 -8.28
C ILE A 11 8.43 -30.01 -9.41
N ILE A 12 7.24 -30.48 -9.72
CA ILE A 12 6.96 -31.25 -10.93
C ILE A 12 6.25 -30.34 -11.92
N ARG A 13 6.89 -30.04 -13.05
CA ARG A 13 6.26 -29.33 -14.16
C ARG A 13 5.61 -30.33 -15.11
N SER A 14 4.31 -30.25 -15.26
CA SER A 14 3.53 -31.10 -16.16
C SER A 14 3.25 -30.36 -17.46
N GLY A 15 3.79 -30.84 -18.58
CA GLY A 15 3.48 -30.40 -19.93
C GLY A 15 2.47 -31.32 -20.59
N LYS A 16 2.20 -31.12 -21.90
CA LYS A 16 1.23 -31.93 -22.67
C LYS A 16 1.66 -33.40 -22.81
N GLU A 17 2.95 -33.66 -22.91
CA GLU A 17 3.48 -35.00 -23.26
C GLU A 17 4.31 -35.64 -22.14
N HIS A 18 4.88 -34.83 -21.23
CA HIS A 18 5.77 -35.36 -20.19
C HIS A 18 5.76 -34.50 -18.93
N GLN A 19 6.25 -35.09 -17.85
CA GLN A 19 6.51 -34.43 -16.56
C GLN A 19 8.02 -34.39 -16.32
N GLN A 20 8.50 -33.30 -15.73
CA GLN A 20 9.88 -33.19 -15.30
C GLN A 20 10.00 -32.57 -13.92
N VAL A 21 10.96 -33.07 -13.15
CA VAL A 21 11.33 -32.48 -11.86
C VAL A 21 12.30 -31.34 -12.13
N LEU A 22 12.03 -30.15 -11.56
CA LEU A 22 12.89 -28.99 -11.64
C LEU A 22 12.78 -28.14 -10.38
N ASN A 23 13.73 -27.21 -10.24
CA ASN A 23 13.67 -26.23 -9.16
C ASN A 23 13.00 -24.95 -9.65
N ASP A 24 12.13 -24.39 -8.79
CA ASP A 24 11.41 -23.14 -9.04
C ASP A 24 11.59 -22.15 -7.88
N LEU A 25 11.58 -20.86 -8.19
CA LEU A 25 11.66 -19.80 -7.20
C LEU A 25 10.26 -19.37 -6.80
N VAL A 26 9.96 -19.42 -5.51
CA VAL A 26 8.67 -19.06 -4.93
C VAL A 26 8.86 -17.84 -4.02
N ALA A 27 7.93 -16.88 -4.09
CA ALA A 27 7.94 -15.73 -3.19
C ALA A 27 7.74 -16.20 -1.75
N VAL A 28 8.56 -15.69 -0.83
CA VAL A 28 8.44 -16.00 0.60
C VAL A 28 7.27 -15.21 1.19
N GLU A 29 6.42 -15.92 1.93
CA GLU A 29 5.33 -15.36 2.73
C GLU A 29 5.53 -15.75 4.19
N GLU A 30 5.61 -14.76 5.09
CA GLU A 30 5.83 -14.96 6.51
C GLU A 30 5.05 -13.96 7.34
N PRO A 31 4.66 -14.31 8.57
CA PRO A 31 4.02 -13.37 9.49
C PRO A 31 4.98 -12.24 9.88
N LEU A 32 4.46 -11.05 10.05
CA LEU A 32 5.11 -9.91 10.70
C LEU A 32 4.23 -9.44 11.85
N GLU A 33 4.72 -9.56 13.07
CA GLU A 33 4.09 -9.06 14.27
C GLU A 33 4.49 -7.60 14.50
N ILE A 34 3.51 -6.73 14.76
CA ILE A 34 3.69 -5.32 15.03
C ILE A 34 3.35 -5.05 16.49
N ILE A 35 4.36 -4.68 17.28
CA ILE A 35 4.21 -4.31 18.69
C ILE A 35 4.34 -2.80 18.83
N LEU A 36 3.39 -2.17 19.53
CA LEU A 36 3.37 -0.74 19.77
C LEU A 36 3.60 -0.44 21.26
N ASP A 37 4.66 0.32 21.57
CA ASP A 37 4.90 0.88 22.89
C ASP A 37 4.37 2.32 22.95
N HIS A 38 3.54 2.61 23.94
CA HIS A 38 2.92 3.92 24.12
C HIS A 38 2.86 4.34 25.60
N GLY A 39 2.51 5.60 25.86
CA GLY A 39 2.40 6.18 27.19
C GLY A 39 3.69 6.88 27.65
N PRO A 40 3.66 7.54 28.83
CA PRO A 40 4.80 8.27 29.38
C PRO A 40 5.98 7.33 29.71
N LEU A 41 7.17 7.87 29.82
CA LEU A 41 8.42 7.07 29.96
C LEU A 41 8.43 6.15 31.18
N ASP A 42 7.84 6.57 32.26
CA ASP A 42 7.75 5.84 33.53
C ASP A 42 6.60 4.80 33.56
N GLN A 43 5.66 4.88 32.61
CA GLN A 43 4.48 4.00 32.54
C GLN A 43 4.23 3.48 31.13
N ARG A 44 5.29 3.08 30.44
CA ARG A 44 5.18 2.50 29.09
C ARG A 44 4.35 1.22 29.10
N LYS A 45 3.45 1.14 28.14
CA LYS A 45 2.64 -0.06 27.86
C LYS A 45 2.96 -0.57 26.48
N SER A 46 3.02 -1.89 26.34
CA SER A 46 3.16 -2.57 25.04
C SER A 46 1.82 -3.21 24.65
N VAL A 47 1.44 -3.07 23.40
CA VAL A 47 0.27 -3.73 22.83
C VAL A 47 0.68 -4.42 21.52
N ASN A 48 0.20 -5.65 21.33
CA ASN A 48 0.29 -6.32 20.04
C ASN A 48 -0.79 -5.70 19.13
N LEU A 49 -0.35 -4.93 18.12
CA LEU A 49 -1.23 -4.13 17.30
C LEU A 49 -1.84 -4.95 16.16
N ALA A 50 -1.01 -5.72 15.46
CA ALA A 50 -1.43 -6.55 14.32
C ALA A 50 -0.42 -7.65 14.01
N ILE A 51 -0.88 -8.68 13.30
CA ILE A 51 -0.04 -9.64 12.59
C ILE A 51 -0.48 -9.63 11.13
N THR A 52 0.47 -9.41 10.21
CA THR A 52 0.22 -9.43 8.77
C THR A 52 1.12 -10.44 8.08
N MET A 53 0.58 -11.16 7.07
CA MET A 53 1.39 -12.01 6.20
C MET A 53 2.03 -11.13 5.13
N ARG A 54 3.36 -11.17 5.00
CA ARG A 54 4.10 -10.32 4.07
C ARG A 54 5.27 -11.03 3.40
N THR A 55 5.75 -10.54 2.29
CA THR A 55 7.07 -10.89 1.76
C THR A 55 8.15 -10.11 2.52
N PRO A 56 9.17 -10.79 3.09
CA PRO A 56 10.26 -10.13 3.82
C PRO A 56 10.95 -9.03 3.00
N GLY A 57 11.32 -7.95 3.68
CA GLY A 57 11.91 -6.75 3.09
C GLY A 57 11.02 -5.53 3.21
N ASN A 58 11.65 -4.38 3.44
CA ASN A 58 10.97 -3.11 3.68
C ASN A 58 9.97 -3.13 4.85
N ASP A 59 10.21 -3.97 5.85
CA ASP A 59 9.29 -4.20 6.97
C ASP A 59 9.04 -2.91 7.79
N LEU A 60 10.07 -2.07 7.98
CA LEU A 60 9.90 -0.81 8.71
C LEU A 60 9.03 0.17 7.93
N GLU A 61 9.17 0.22 6.59
CA GLU A 61 8.31 1.00 5.72
C GLU A 61 6.87 0.47 5.75
N LEU A 62 6.68 -0.87 5.69
CA LEU A 62 5.36 -1.52 5.84
C LEU A 62 4.68 -1.07 7.13
N VAL A 63 5.39 -1.17 8.25
CA VAL A 63 4.82 -0.82 9.57
C VAL A 63 4.54 0.67 9.67
N THR A 64 5.43 1.54 9.19
CA THR A 64 5.21 2.99 9.18
C THR A 64 4.00 3.36 8.32
N GLY A 65 3.89 2.79 7.12
CA GLY A 65 2.76 3.02 6.23
C GLY A 65 1.44 2.53 6.83
N PHE A 66 1.45 1.34 7.42
CA PHE A 66 0.30 0.82 8.15
C PHE A 66 -0.16 1.77 9.26
N LEU A 67 0.76 2.24 10.12
CA LEU A 67 0.41 3.17 11.20
C LEU A 67 -0.19 4.48 10.67
N ALA A 68 0.40 5.05 9.62
CA ALA A 68 -0.04 6.31 9.05
C ALA A 68 -1.40 6.17 8.32
N THR A 69 -1.58 5.10 7.54
CA THR A 69 -2.82 4.86 6.78
C THR A 69 -4.00 4.46 7.67
N GLU A 70 -3.72 3.79 8.80
CA GLU A 70 -4.72 3.46 9.83
C GLU A 70 -4.92 4.59 10.87
N GLN A 71 -4.33 5.77 10.64
CA GLN A 71 -4.49 6.97 11.49
C GLN A 71 -4.01 6.79 12.94
N LEU A 72 -2.99 5.96 13.14
CA LEU A 72 -2.37 5.78 14.45
C LEU A 72 -1.27 6.82 14.70
N ILE A 73 -0.74 7.38 13.62
CA ILE A 73 0.20 8.50 13.59
C ILE A 73 -0.17 9.46 12.44
N ASP A 74 0.06 10.75 12.65
CA ASP A 74 -0.19 11.82 11.68
C ASP A 74 1.10 12.43 11.12
N SER A 75 2.22 12.22 11.81
CA SER A 75 3.54 12.68 11.36
C SER A 75 4.66 11.73 11.80
N PRO A 76 5.79 11.68 11.08
CA PRO A 76 6.92 10.82 11.42
C PRO A 76 7.51 11.11 12.82
N GLU A 77 7.45 12.36 13.28
CA GLU A 77 7.95 12.80 14.58
C GLU A 77 7.21 12.17 15.77
N GLN A 78 6.01 11.65 15.55
CA GLN A 78 5.26 10.92 16.57
C GLN A 78 5.87 9.55 16.91
N VAL A 79 6.78 9.04 16.06
CA VAL A 79 7.49 7.79 16.26
C VAL A 79 8.88 8.06 16.83
N ALA A 80 9.10 7.73 18.10
CA ALA A 80 10.39 7.87 18.74
C ALA A 80 11.41 6.83 18.24
N SER A 81 10.96 5.60 17.95
CA SER A 81 11.80 4.57 17.30
C SER A 81 10.94 3.50 16.62
N ILE A 82 11.47 2.93 15.54
CA ILE A 82 10.92 1.75 14.86
C ILE A 82 12.07 0.80 14.53
N ARG A 83 11.96 -0.47 14.95
CA ARG A 83 13.03 -1.45 14.75
C ARG A 83 12.52 -2.88 14.87
N HIS A 84 13.23 -3.82 14.26
CA HIS A 84 13.04 -5.22 14.57
C HIS A 84 13.44 -5.53 16.02
N CYS A 85 12.71 -6.43 16.65
CA CYS A 85 13.08 -6.93 17.98
C CYS A 85 14.40 -7.69 17.93
N ARG A 86 15.02 -7.88 19.11
CA ARG A 86 16.20 -8.69 19.30
C ARG A 86 15.97 -9.72 20.41
N ASN A 87 16.53 -10.91 20.24
CA ASN A 87 16.50 -11.94 21.29
C ASN A 87 17.54 -11.66 22.39
N SER A 88 17.60 -12.52 23.39
CA SER A 88 18.58 -12.43 24.51
C SER A 88 20.04 -12.47 24.07
N HIS A 89 20.34 -13.02 22.87
CA HIS A 89 21.67 -13.06 22.27
C HIS A 89 21.92 -11.87 21.32
N ASN A 90 21.10 -10.83 21.39
CA ASN A 90 21.19 -9.64 20.54
C ASN A 90 21.00 -9.91 19.02
N GLN A 91 20.47 -11.07 18.64
CA GLN A 91 20.16 -11.40 17.26
C GLN A 91 18.80 -10.82 16.88
N LYS A 92 18.70 -10.32 15.65
CA LYS A 92 17.47 -9.77 15.09
C LYS A 92 16.37 -10.85 15.00
N ILE A 93 15.18 -10.54 15.53
CA ILE A 93 13.96 -11.31 15.31
C ILE A 93 13.28 -10.75 14.07
N GLU A 94 13.41 -11.44 12.93
CA GLU A 94 13.04 -10.93 11.62
C GLU A 94 11.52 -10.68 11.49
N ASN A 95 10.71 -11.43 12.24
CA ASN A 95 9.24 -11.39 12.10
C ASN A 95 8.55 -10.56 13.19
N THR A 96 9.27 -9.71 13.90
CA THR A 96 8.68 -8.83 14.92
C THR A 96 9.30 -7.44 14.83
N VAL A 97 8.45 -6.45 14.60
CA VAL A 97 8.82 -5.02 14.62
C VAL A 97 8.18 -4.36 15.82
N LYS A 98 8.98 -3.63 16.58
CA LYS A 98 8.55 -2.80 17.71
C LYS A 98 8.59 -1.34 17.32
N VAL A 99 7.49 -0.65 17.54
CA VAL A 99 7.34 0.80 17.36
C VAL A 99 7.22 1.42 18.76
N GLN A 100 7.95 2.49 19.00
CA GLN A 100 7.80 3.30 20.21
C GLN A 100 7.26 4.67 19.81
N LEU A 101 6.06 4.99 20.25
CA LEU A 101 5.50 6.33 20.09
C LEU A 101 6.23 7.33 21.01
N HIS A 102 6.28 8.58 20.59
CA HIS A 102 6.78 9.64 21.46
C HIS A 102 5.93 9.71 22.75
N PRO A 103 6.53 9.92 23.93
CA PRO A 103 5.82 9.85 25.24
C PRO A 103 4.59 10.75 25.36
N LEU A 104 4.57 11.86 24.64
CA LEU A 104 3.46 12.84 24.65
C LEU A 104 2.27 12.42 23.77
N ILE A 105 2.41 11.37 22.95
CA ILE A 105 1.34 10.92 22.07
C ILE A 105 0.34 10.06 22.86
N LYS A 106 -0.92 10.54 22.90
CA LYS A 106 -2.02 9.78 23.49
C LYS A 106 -2.46 8.69 22.53
N PHE A 107 -2.36 7.44 22.94
CA PHE A 107 -2.86 6.29 22.20
C PHE A 107 -3.91 5.55 23.02
N GLU A 108 -5.10 5.35 22.44
CA GLU A 108 -6.22 4.64 23.07
C GLU A 108 -6.43 3.27 22.39
N PRO A 109 -5.89 2.18 22.93
CA PRO A 109 -5.97 0.85 22.31
C PRO A 109 -7.40 0.40 22.00
N GLY A 110 -8.36 0.74 22.88
CA GLY A 110 -9.74 0.27 22.77
C GLY A 110 -10.51 0.77 21.54
N LYS A 111 -10.16 1.94 21.00
CA LYS A 111 -10.74 2.47 19.77
C LYS A 111 -10.05 1.88 18.54
N SER A 112 -8.73 1.79 18.56
CA SER A 112 -7.90 1.35 17.44
C SER A 112 -7.99 -0.16 17.20
N LEU A 113 -7.91 -0.99 18.24
CA LEU A 113 -7.92 -2.46 18.11
C LEU A 113 -9.25 -3.01 17.57
N ARG A 114 -10.38 -2.38 17.85
CA ARG A 114 -11.68 -2.80 17.31
C ARG A 114 -11.73 -2.71 15.80
N HIS A 115 -11.09 -1.71 15.21
CA HIS A 115 -11.04 -1.56 13.75
C HIS A 115 -10.21 -2.66 13.06
N PHE A 116 -9.13 -3.16 13.69
CA PHE A 116 -8.27 -4.18 13.08
C PHE A 116 -8.91 -5.57 13.04
N TYR A 117 -9.68 -5.96 14.06
CA TYR A 117 -10.39 -7.25 14.07
C TYR A 117 -11.57 -7.31 13.09
N ILE A 118 -12.13 -6.15 12.71
CA ILE A 118 -13.27 -6.07 11.78
C ILE A 118 -12.80 -6.11 10.33
N ASN A 119 -11.61 -5.60 10.02
CA ASN A 119 -11.12 -5.48 8.64
C ASN A 119 -10.70 -6.82 7.98
N SER A 120 -10.58 -7.91 8.74
CA SER A 120 -10.14 -9.20 8.15
C SER A 120 -11.26 -10.01 7.49
N SER A 121 -12.56 -9.69 7.68
CA SER A 121 -13.65 -10.54 7.16
C SER A 121 -15.03 -9.89 7.00
N CYS A 122 -15.28 -8.64 7.37
CA CYS A 122 -16.64 -8.10 7.32
C CYS A 122 -16.65 -6.64 6.84
N GLY A 123 -17.43 -6.43 5.77
CA GLY A 123 -17.56 -5.16 5.10
C GLY A 123 -18.00 -4.03 6.03
N VAL A 124 -17.41 -2.89 5.78
CA VAL A 124 -17.77 -1.59 6.29
C VAL A 124 -19.25 -1.33 5.97
N CYS A 125 -20.08 -1.10 6.97
CA CYS A 125 -21.50 -0.82 6.77
C CYS A 125 -21.71 0.55 6.10
N GLY A 126 -21.89 0.56 4.78
CA GLY A 126 -22.64 1.57 4.06
C GLY A 126 -22.12 3.03 4.09
N LYS A 127 -23.04 3.96 3.89
CA LYS A 127 -22.80 5.41 3.72
C LYS A 127 -22.05 6.09 4.87
N THR A 128 -22.28 5.68 6.11
CA THR A 128 -21.64 6.24 7.30
C THR A 128 -20.12 6.08 7.32
N SER A 129 -19.60 5.02 6.69
CA SER A 129 -18.16 4.79 6.65
C SER A 129 -17.45 5.61 5.58
N ILE A 130 -18.11 5.90 4.46
CA ILE A 130 -17.56 6.76 3.41
C ILE A 130 -17.40 8.19 3.93
N ASP A 131 -18.42 8.72 4.62
CA ASP A 131 -18.40 10.07 5.19
C ASP A 131 -17.26 10.22 6.20
N SER A 132 -17.12 9.26 7.12
CA SER A 132 -16.05 9.30 8.12
C SER A 132 -14.64 9.22 7.51
N VAL A 133 -14.47 8.48 6.41
CA VAL A 133 -13.19 8.45 5.68
C VAL A 133 -12.87 9.81 5.05
N ILE A 134 -13.85 10.43 4.39
CA ILE A 134 -13.66 11.74 3.74
C ILE A 134 -13.33 12.82 4.77
N GLU A 135 -14.04 12.87 5.88
CA GLU A 135 -13.78 13.80 6.99
C GLU A 135 -12.37 13.61 7.57
N SER A 136 -11.98 12.36 7.82
CA SER A 136 -10.69 12.04 8.44
C SER A 136 -9.49 12.29 7.54
N CYS A 137 -9.67 12.34 6.21
CA CYS A 137 -8.59 12.52 5.24
C CYS A 137 -8.35 13.99 4.81
N ASN A 138 -9.13 14.96 5.33
CA ASN A 138 -9.01 16.39 4.98
C ASN A 138 -8.95 16.67 3.46
N VAL A 139 -9.72 15.91 2.68
CA VAL A 139 -9.66 15.93 1.20
C VAL A 139 -9.94 17.31 0.62
N ALA A 140 -10.82 18.09 1.27
CA ALA A 140 -11.24 19.42 0.81
C ALA A 140 -10.09 20.44 0.72
N THR A 141 -8.98 20.21 1.41
CA THR A 141 -7.82 21.12 1.43
C THR A 141 -6.72 20.75 0.44
N LEU A 142 -6.87 19.63 -0.30
CA LEU A 142 -5.85 19.16 -1.21
C LEU A 142 -5.90 19.90 -2.57
N ASP A 143 -4.72 20.23 -3.10
CA ASP A 143 -4.58 20.74 -4.45
C ASP A 143 -4.94 19.65 -5.48
N THR A 144 -5.92 19.95 -6.34
CA THR A 144 -6.45 19.06 -7.36
C THR A 144 -5.93 19.35 -8.77
N SER A 145 -4.87 20.17 -8.89
CA SER A 145 -4.33 20.63 -10.18
C SER A 145 -3.55 19.57 -10.98
N LEU A 146 -3.30 18.38 -10.39
CA LEU A 146 -2.57 17.31 -11.08
C LEU A 146 -3.32 16.86 -12.34
N VAL A 147 -2.66 16.97 -13.50
CA VAL A 147 -3.13 16.46 -14.79
C VAL A 147 -2.09 15.54 -15.38
N VAL A 148 -2.51 14.37 -15.88
CA VAL A 148 -1.62 13.35 -16.44
C VAL A 148 -2.07 13.01 -17.87
N SER A 149 -1.11 12.88 -18.80
CA SER A 149 -1.44 12.57 -20.19
C SER A 149 -1.78 11.08 -20.39
N HIS A 150 -2.62 10.78 -21.39
CA HIS A 150 -2.92 9.40 -21.81
C HIS A 150 -1.66 8.58 -22.07
N GLN A 151 -0.66 9.18 -22.70
CA GLN A 151 0.60 8.51 -23.01
C GLN A 151 1.35 8.09 -21.74
N VAL A 152 1.46 8.99 -20.76
CA VAL A 152 2.07 8.69 -19.47
C VAL A 152 1.29 7.57 -18.77
N ILE A 153 -0.03 7.69 -18.67
CA ILE A 153 -0.86 6.67 -18.00
C ILE A 153 -0.62 5.28 -18.61
N ARG A 154 -0.62 5.16 -19.93
CA ARG A 154 -0.42 3.88 -20.65
C ARG A 154 0.99 3.31 -20.47
N SER A 155 2.01 4.12 -20.21
CA SER A 155 3.38 3.66 -19.99
C SER A 155 3.63 3.14 -18.57
N LEU A 156 2.82 3.57 -17.56
CA LEU A 156 3.04 3.22 -16.15
C LEU A 156 3.14 1.71 -15.88
N PRO A 157 2.29 0.83 -16.48
CA PRO A 157 2.37 -0.61 -16.24
C PRO A 157 3.68 -1.24 -16.72
N ALA A 158 4.21 -0.80 -17.87
CA ALA A 158 5.49 -1.30 -18.39
C ALA A 158 6.64 -0.89 -17.48
N ILE A 159 6.67 0.38 -17.05
CA ILE A 159 7.68 0.89 -16.11
C ILE A 159 7.61 0.15 -14.76
N LEU A 160 6.39 -0.11 -14.25
CA LEU A 160 6.20 -0.90 -13.04
C LEU A 160 6.78 -2.31 -13.25
N ARG A 161 6.45 -2.96 -14.35
CA ARG A 161 6.83 -4.35 -14.65
C ARG A 161 8.35 -4.54 -14.75
N GLU A 162 9.04 -3.62 -15.39
CA GLU A 162 10.51 -3.63 -15.52
C GLU A 162 11.24 -3.59 -14.17
N LYS A 163 10.60 -3.01 -13.15
CA LYS A 163 11.18 -2.82 -11.81
C LYS A 163 10.71 -3.85 -10.78
N GLN A 164 9.82 -4.77 -11.15
CA GLN A 164 9.31 -5.85 -10.29
C GLN A 164 10.28 -7.04 -10.26
N LEU A 165 11.42 -6.89 -9.59
CA LEU A 165 12.49 -7.89 -9.60
C LEU A 165 12.10 -9.23 -8.98
N VAL A 166 11.33 -9.22 -7.88
CA VAL A 166 10.92 -10.47 -7.23
C VAL A 166 9.79 -11.15 -8.00
N PHE A 167 8.84 -10.37 -8.50
CA PHE A 167 7.78 -10.89 -9.36
C PHE A 167 8.35 -11.53 -10.64
N ASP A 168 9.42 -10.98 -11.19
CA ASP A 168 10.04 -11.49 -12.43
C ASP A 168 10.52 -12.93 -12.28
N HIS A 169 11.00 -13.27 -11.09
CA HIS A 169 11.48 -14.60 -10.78
C HIS A 169 10.41 -15.56 -10.27
N THR A 170 9.32 -15.05 -9.70
CA THR A 170 8.35 -15.87 -8.94
C THR A 170 6.92 -15.82 -9.50
N GLY A 171 6.56 -14.75 -10.19
CA GLY A 171 5.18 -14.49 -10.65
C GLY A 171 4.16 -14.26 -9.51
N GLY A 172 4.59 -14.27 -8.24
CA GLY A 172 3.72 -14.41 -7.07
C GLY A 172 3.47 -13.14 -6.25
N LEU A 173 3.89 -11.95 -6.70
CA LEU A 173 3.78 -10.73 -5.92
C LEU A 173 2.88 -9.67 -6.55
N HIS A 174 2.28 -8.87 -5.68
CA HIS A 174 1.70 -7.58 -6.04
C HIS A 174 2.75 -6.48 -5.94
N ALA A 175 2.53 -5.39 -6.67
CA ALA A 175 3.34 -4.19 -6.58
C ALA A 175 2.48 -2.93 -6.45
N ALA A 176 3.04 -1.93 -5.79
CA ALA A 176 2.56 -0.56 -5.79
C ALA A 176 3.72 0.37 -6.15
N CYS A 177 3.43 1.43 -6.89
CA CYS A 177 4.41 2.45 -7.24
C CYS A 177 3.79 3.84 -7.20
N ILE A 178 4.52 4.78 -6.62
CA ILE A 178 4.20 6.21 -6.70
C ILE A 178 5.05 6.81 -7.82
N PHE A 179 4.38 7.52 -8.73
CA PHE A 179 4.98 8.22 -9.86
C PHE A 179 4.78 9.73 -9.73
N ASP A 180 5.68 10.50 -10.31
CA ASP A 180 5.42 11.90 -10.61
C ASP A 180 4.45 12.06 -11.79
N ASN A 181 4.08 13.29 -12.13
CA ASN A 181 3.18 13.61 -13.25
C ASN A 181 3.77 13.33 -14.64
N SER A 182 5.07 13.09 -14.74
CA SER A 182 5.78 12.73 -15.97
C SER A 182 5.92 11.23 -16.16
N GLY A 183 5.52 10.42 -15.15
CA GLY A 183 5.62 8.98 -15.18
C GLY A 183 6.96 8.43 -14.67
N ASN A 184 7.77 9.25 -13.99
CA ASN A 184 8.98 8.76 -13.35
C ASN A 184 8.62 8.05 -12.04
N PRO A 185 9.09 6.79 -11.81
CA PRO A 185 8.83 6.07 -10.59
C PRO A 185 9.68 6.60 -9.43
N LEU A 186 9.04 6.99 -8.34
CA LEU A 186 9.69 7.54 -7.15
C LEU A 186 9.89 6.47 -6.07
N TRP A 187 8.85 5.70 -5.76
CA TRP A 187 8.89 4.59 -4.80
C TRP A 187 8.13 3.40 -5.38
N LEU A 188 8.78 2.25 -5.44
CA LEU A 188 8.18 0.98 -5.84
C LEU A 188 8.45 -0.07 -4.76
N ARG A 189 7.40 -0.84 -4.40
CA ARG A 189 7.51 -1.96 -3.46
C ARG A 189 6.65 -3.13 -3.92
N GLU A 190 7.18 -4.32 -3.64
CA GLU A 190 6.52 -5.59 -3.91
C GLU A 190 6.14 -6.27 -2.59
N ASP A 191 5.03 -7.01 -2.60
CA ASP A 191 4.58 -7.84 -1.48
C ASP A 191 3.57 -8.89 -1.98
N VAL A 192 3.48 -10.04 -1.29
CA VAL A 192 2.43 -11.03 -1.53
C VAL A 192 1.04 -10.45 -1.28
N GLY A 193 0.91 -9.50 -0.35
CA GLY A 193 -0.30 -8.76 -0.05
C GLY A 193 -0.38 -7.42 -0.77
N ARG A 194 -1.42 -7.21 -1.59
CA ARG A 194 -1.61 -5.92 -2.29
C ARG A 194 -1.72 -4.72 -1.34
N HIS A 195 -2.31 -4.89 -0.14
CA HIS A 195 -2.39 -3.84 0.88
C HIS A 195 -1.01 -3.53 1.46
N ASN A 196 -0.21 -4.57 1.71
CA ASN A 196 1.15 -4.41 2.21
C ASN A 196 2.05 -3.69 1.18
N ALA A 197 1.92 -4.00 -0.11
CA ALA A 197 2.66 -3.30 -1.16
C ALA A 197 2.36 -1.79 -1.15
N VAL A 198 1.08 -1.41 -0.94
CA VAL A 198 0.67 -0.01 -0.79
C VAL A 198 1.19 0.58 0.51
N ASP A 199 1.06 -0.11 1.65
CA ASP A 199 1.60 0.39 2.92
C ASP A 199 3.13 0.57 2.86
N LYS A 200 3.88 -0.35 2.23
CA LYS A 200 5.34 -0.19 2.03
C LYS A 200 5.68 1.10 1.28
N VAL A 201 5.01 1.36 0.16
CA VAL A 201 5.32 2.53 -0.69
C VAL A 201 4.88 3.83 -0.02
N LEU A 202 3.73 3.83 0.67
CA LEU A 202 3.25 4.98 1.42
C LEU A 202 4.13 5.25 2.65
N GLY A 203 4.57 4.21 3.36
CA GLY A 203 5.47 4.34 4.49
C GLY A 203 6.87 4.86 4.11
N ALA A 204 7.39 4.45 2.95
CA ALA A 204 8.63 5.01 2.41
C ALA A 204 8.55 6.52 2.22
N SER A 205 7.45 7.02 1.65
CA SER A 205 7.23 8.46 1.44
C SER A 205 6.93 9.21 2.74
N PHE A 206 6.16 8.61 3.65
CA PHE A 206 5.83 9.20 4.95
C PHE A 206 7.07 9.38 5.81
N SER A 207 7.94 8.38 5.89
CA SER A 207 9.15 8.38 6.71
C SER A 207 10.11 9.55 6.41
N ILE A 208 10.03 10.14 5.21
CA ILE A 208 10.83 11.29 4.79
C ILE A 208 9.99 12.58 4.68
N ASN A 209 8.84 12.59 5.35
CA ASN A 209 7.93 13.75 5.46
C ASN A 209 7.47 14.31 4.11
N LYS A 210 7.05 13.44 3.19
CA LYS A 210 6.60 13.81 1.83
C LYS A 210 5.08 13.91 1.66
N TRP A 211 4.30 13.61 2.69
CA TRP A 211 2.85 13.79 2.63
C TRP A 211 2.45 15.26 2.80
N PRO A 212 1.38 15.73 2.14
CA PRO A 212 0.49 14.99 1.23
C PRO A 212 1.08 14.77 -0.17
N LEU A 213 0.68 13.64 -0.81
CA LEU A 213 1.14 13.22 -2.14
C LEU A 213 0.16 13.62 -3.26
N ASN A 214 -0.48 14.78 -3.14
CA ASN A 214 -1.54 15.25 -4.05
C ASN A 214 -1.08 15.56 -5.49
N LYS A 215 0.24 15.64 -5.73
CA LYS A 215 0.85 15.82 -7.06
C LYS A 215 1.44 14.53 -7.65
N HIS A 216 1.02 13.37 -7.13
CA HIS A 216 1.57 12.08 -7.53
C HIS A 216 0.47 11.11 -7.96
N VAL A 217 0.87 10.11 -8.74
CA VAL A 217 0.02 9.01 -9.20
C VAL A 217 0.40 7.75 -8.43
N LEU A 218 -0.58 7.08 -7.83
CA LEU A 218 -0.40 5.73 -7.28
C LEU A 218 -0.88 4.71 -8.29
N LEU A 219 0.02 3.84 -8.76
CA LEU A 219 -0.32 2.66 -9.56
C LEU A 219 -0.20 1.40 -8.72
N VAL A 220 -1.21 0.52 -8.81
CA VAL A 220 -1.19 -0.82 -8.20
C VAL A 220 -1.34 -1.90 -9.26
N SER A 221 -0.61 -3.00 -9.11
CA SER A 221 -0.69 -4.14 -10.05
C SER A 221 -1.99 -4.94 -9.91
N GLY A 222 -2.60 -4.92 -8.72
CA GLY A 222 -3.80 -5.67 -8.38
C GLY A 222 -5.09 -4.89 -8.60
N ARG A 223 -6.19 -5.41 -8.00
CA ARG A 223 -7.50 -4.74 -7.95
C ARG A 223 -7.49 -3.61 -6.92
N ILE A 224 -8.32 -2.59 -7.13
CA ILE A 224 -8.55 -1.52 -6.15
C ILE A 224 -9.78 -1.87 -5.30
N SER A 225 -9.57 -2.04 -3.99
CA SER A 225 -10.63 -2.15 -3.00
C SER A 225 -10.92 -0.80 -2.35
N PHE A 226 -11.98 -0.73 -1.55
CA PHE A 226 -12.33 0.43 -0.73
C PHE A 226 -11.15 0.86 0.16
N GLU A 227 -10.51 -0.10 0.83
CA GLU A 227 -9.39 0.15 1.75
C GLU A 227 -8.17 0.73 1.04
N LEU A 228 -7.90 0.34 -0.22
CA LEU A 228 -6.79 0.91 -0.97
C LEU A 228 -7.07 2.36 -1.36
N VAL A 229 -8.31 2.72 -1.69
CA VAL A 229 -8.71 4.12 -1.91
C VAL A 229 -8.58 4.91 -0.62
N GLN A 230 -9.04 4.37 0.51
CA GLN A 230 -8.90 5.00 1.84
C GLN A 230 -7.42 5.28 2.17
N LYS A 231 -6.54 4.29 1.99
CA LYS A 231 -5.09 4.45 2.22
C LYS A 231 -4.47 5.53 1.32
N ALA A 232 -4.85 5.56 0.04
CA ALA A 232 -4.41 6.58 -0.90
C ALA A 232 -4.87 7.99 -0.49
N LEU A 233 -6.15 8.15 -0.10
CA LEU A 233 -6.70 9.41 0.39
C LEU A 233 -6.01 9.89 1.66
N ARG A 234 -5.69 8.98 2.58
CA ARG A 234 -4.95 9.32 3.81
C ARG A 234 -3.56 9.89 3.52
N ALA A 235 -2.91 9.39 2.46
CA ALA A 235 -1.65 9.94 1.97
C ALA A 235 -1.81 11.23 1.12
N GLY A 236 -3.02 11.72 0.94
CA GLY A 236 -3.33 12.88 0.09
C GLY A 236 -3.27 12.60 -1.40
N ILE A 237 -3.28 11.34 -1.84
CA ILE A 237 -3.27 10.97 -3.26
C ILE A 237 -4.67 11.09 -3.84
N LEU A 238 -4.80 11.92 -4.89
CA LEU A 238 -6.05 12.13 -5.63
C LEU A 238 -6.02 11.57 -7.06
N PHE A 239 -5.00 10.80 -7.42
CA PHE A 239 -4.90 10.11 -8.70
C PHE A 239 -4.44 8.68 -8.50
N MET A 240 -5.35 7.72 -8.67
CA MET A 240 -5.07 6.29 -8.48
C MET A 240 -5.39 5.49 -9.72
N ALA A 241 -4.47 4.63 -10.12
CA ALA A 241 -4.55 3.76 -11.29
C ALA A 241 -4.30 2.30 -10.89
N ALA A 242 -4.89 1.36 -11.63
CA ALA A 242 -4.66 -0.06 -11.45
C ALA A 242 -4.59 -0.83 -12.77
N ILE A 243 -3.75 -1.87 -12.80
CA ILE A 243 -3.77 -2.88 -13.87
C ILE A 243 -5.05 -3.70 -13.77
N GLY A 244 -5.51 -4.00 -12.55
CA GLY A 244 -6.78 -4.65 -12.28
C GLY A 244 -7.98 -3.71 -12.25
N ALA A 245 -9.13 -4.25 -11.83
CA ALA A 245 -10.42 -3.53 -11.72
C ALA A 245 -10.63 -2.93 -10.33
N PRO A 246 -11.34 -1.79 -10.19
CA PRO A 246 -11.86 -1.32 -8.91
C PRO A 246 -13.15 -2.07 -8.51
N SER A 247 -13.42 -2.13 -7.21
CA SER A 247 -14.73 -2.54 -6.68
C SER A 247 -15.74 -1.39 -6.75
N SER A 248 -17.03 -1.70 -6.68
CA SER A 248 -18.09 -0.67 -6.68
C SER A 248 -17.92 0.35 -5.55
N LEU A 249 -17.61 -0.12 -4.34
CA LEU A 249 -17.43 0.74 -3.17
C LEU A 249 -16.15 1.62 -3.29
N ALA A 250 -15.10 1.11 -3.95
CA ALA A 250 -13.91 1.90 -4.29
C ALA A 250 -14.25 3.05 -5.26
N VAL A 251 -15.10 2.77 -6.26
CA VAL A 251 -15.57 3.79 -7.21
C VAL A 251 -16.43 4.85 -6.51
N GLU A 252 -17.31 4.44 -5.60
CA GLU A 252 -18.16 5.36 -4.84
C GLU A 252 -17.34 6.28 -3.95
N LEU A 253 -16.38 5.74 -3.19
CA LEU A 253 -15.48 6.53 -2.35
C LEU A 253 -14.64 7.50 -3.19
N ALA A 254 -14.07 7.04 -4.30
CA ALA A 254 -13.27 7.88 -5.19
C ALA A 254 -14.09 9.06 -5.77
N LYS A 255 -15.33 8.80 -6.20
CA LYS A 255 -16.27 9.85 -6.67
C LYS A 255 -16.53 10.89 -5.59
N ARG A 256 -16.86 10.47 -4.38
CA ARG A 256 -17.18 11.38 -3.28
C ARG A 256 -15.96 12.18 -2.81
N ALA A 257 -14.77 11.58 -2.87
CA ALA A 257 -13.50 12.26 -2.55
C ALA A 257 -12.95 13.11 -3.70
N GLY A 258 -13.58 13.12 -4.88
CA GLY A 258 -13.05 13.81 -6.05
C GLY A 258 -11.72 13.22 -6.55
N MET A 259 -11.45 11.93 -6.32
CA MET A 259 -10.23 11.24 -6.78
C MET A 259 -10.40 10.79 -8.24
N THR A 260 -9.38 10.99 -9.07
CA THR A 260 -9.29 10.32 -10.37
C THR A 260 -8.99 8.84 -10.16
N LEU A 261 -9.87 7.97 -10.64
CA LEU A 261 -9.77 6.52 -10.48
C LEU A 261 -9.76 5.82 -11.84
N LEU A 262 -8.65 5.14 -12.13
CA LEU A 262 -8.43 4.39 -13.36
C LEU A 262 -8.30 2.89 -13.07
N GLY A 263 -8.84 2.07 -13.96
CA GLY A 263 -8.66 0.61 -13.92
C GLY A 263 -8.38 0.05 -15.30
N PHE A 264 -7.94 -1.23 -15.33
CA PHE A 264 -7.53 -1.93 -16.54
C PHE A 264 -6.49 -1.16 -17.33
N VAL A 265 -5.56 -0.50 -16.63
CA VAL A 265 -4.51 0.28 -17.27
C VAL A 265 -3.53 -0.64 -17.98
N GLY A 266 -3.37 -0.42 -19.28
CA GLY A 266 -2.48 -1.15 -20.16
C GLY A 266 -1.92 -0.25 -21.27
N ALA A 267 -1.07 -0.82 -22.12
CA ALA A 267 -0.38 -0.09 -23.19
C ALA A 267 -1.35 0.51 -24.23
N GLU A 268 -2.49 -0.13 -24.46
CA GLU A 268 -3.43 0.29 -25.50
C GLU A 268 -4.61 1.08 -24.95
N ARG A 269 -5.11 0.74 -23.76
CA ARG A 269 -6.34 1.30 -23.19
C ARG A 269 -6.32 1.32 -21.67
N PHE A 270 -7.22 2.10 -21.09
CA PHE A 270 -7.59 2.10 -19.67
C PHE A 270 -9.03 2.60 -19.52
N ASN A 271 -9.67 2.28 -18.41
CA ASN A 271 -11.01 2.75 -18.08
C ASN A 271 -10.91 3.88 -17.04
N ILE A 272 -11.67 4.96 -17.26
CA ILE A 272 -11.81 6.07 -16.31
C ILE A 272 -13.12 5.88 -15.55
N TYR A 273 -13.06 5.61 -14.26
CA TYR A 273 -14.25 5.45 -13.41
C TYR A 273 -14.69 6.78 -12.80
N HIS A 274 -13.76 7.70 -12.60
CA HIS A 274 -14.00 9.07 -12.13
C HIS A 274 -12.81 9.98 -12.45
N GLY A 275 -13.06 11.31 -12.52
CA GLY A 275 -12.00 12.33 -12.62
C GLY A 275 -11.38 12.44 -14.02
N ALA A 276 -12.19 12.31 -15.09
CA ALA A 276 -11.73 12.39 -16.49
C ALA A 276 -11.08 13.74 -16.82
N GLU A 277 -11.46 14.82 -16.15
CA GLU A 277 -10.93 16.17 -16.33
C GLU A 277 -9.42 16.28 -16.02
N ARG A 278 -8.86 15.33 -15.27
CA ARG A 278 -7.42 15.27 -14.96
C ARG A 278 -6.63 14.35 -15.89
N VAL A 279 -7.31 13.81 -16.90
CA VAL A 279 -6.68 12.94 -17.90
C VAL A 279 -6.58 13.70 -19.20
N LYS A 280 -5.37 14.14 -19.58
CA LYS A 280 -5.11 14.94 -20.78
C LYS A 280 -4.90 14.05 -22.00
N GLY A 281 -5.77 14.14 -23.00
CA GLY A 281 -5.66 13.47 -24.29
C GLY A 281 -6.79 13.89 -25.21
N SER A 282 -6.69 13.64 -26.51
CA SER A 282 -7.78 13.85 -27.46
C SER A 282 -8.89 12.85 -27.17
N MET A 283 -10.08 13.32 -26.76
CA MET A 283 -11.30 12.56 -26.97
C MET A 283 -11.55 12.55 -28.48
N GLU A 284 -11.27 11.45 -29.16
CA GLU A 284 -11.95 11.20 -30.42
C GLU A 284 -13.42 10.96 -30.07
N SER A 285 -14.27 11.91 -30.43
CA SER A 285 -15.72 11.77 -30.36
C SER A 285 -16.08 10.66 -31.34
N SER A 286 -16.32 9.46 -30.84
CA SER A 286 -17.03 8.43 -31.61
C SER A 286 -18.45 8.92 -31.77
N VAL A 287 -18.75 9.42 -32.95
CA VAL A 287 -20.12 9.71 -33.44
C VAL A 287 -20.81 8.40 -33.76
#